data_4eabfce9f7764da89193f4e36534ef5c
#
_entry.id   4eabfce9f7764da89193f4e36534ef5c
#
_cell.length_a   1.000
_cell.length_b   1.000
_cell.length_c   1.000
_cell.angle_alpha   90.00
_cell.angle_beta   90.00
_cell.angle_gamma   90.00
#
_symmetry.space_group_name_H-M   'P 1'
#
loop_
_entity.id
_entity.type
_entity.pdbx_description
1 polymer ?
#
loop_
_entity_poly.entity_id
_entity_poly.type
_entity_poly.pdbx_seq_one_letter_code
_entity_poly.pdbx_strand_id
1 'polypeptide(L)'
;MAPKAKVPAENPERILRRTHYSNELSPEMEGQQVVILGWVQRIRKLSKISFLIVRDREGLTQCTLPHAKTAPELLSILDSLDNEYAIAVQGQVKQEKQARRGVELIPDKIVVVNTAPATLPLDTSGKVEADIATRFDNRVIDLRRLEAQLTFKIQHFTVTQMRQYLEAAGFREIHTPKIVATATEGGADLFRVQYFEKKAFLAQSPQFYKQLCLVGGFDRVYEVAPVYRAEKHNTPRHLNEYTSFDYEMAWIQDEEDVMQLEEQMLHEVFTAVKQKFAEELEQLKAEIHVPKLPIRRIEVREAIELLKAEGLNLPPDSDIPSEGEELLYQLVKKETGEEFFFLTRYPTAIRPFYTMPLETDPTLTRGFDLVYRGMEVTTGSQRIHRYELLVEKLKETGLKPKTFAFYLEPFKYGAPPHGGLAIGMERLTMQMLGYANIREAVLFPRDRTRLVP
;
A
#
# COMPACT_ATOMS: atom_id res chain seq x y z
N MET A 1 1.40 -46.08 1.31
CA MET A 1 2.14 -45.37 2.38
C MET A 1 1.44 -45.57 3.68
N ALA A 2 2.10 -46.07 4.71
CA ALA A 2 1.51 -46.20 6.02
C ALA A 2 1.18 -44.81 6.60
N PRO A 3 0.08 -44.61 7.33
CA PRO A 3 -0.23 -43.34 7.94
C PRO A 3 0.84 -42.97 8.96
N LYS A 4 1.42 -41.76 8.84
CA LYS A 4 2.37 -41.22 9.81
C LYS A 4 1.68 -41.22 11.20
N ALA A 5 2.39 -41.67 12.23
CA ALA A 5 1.90 -41.63 13.59
C ALA A 5 1.45 -40.21 13.95
N LYS A 6 0.24 -40.05 14.49
CA LYS A 6 -0.24 -38.77 14.99
C LYS A 6 0.66 -38.28 16.11
N VAL A 7 1.33 -37.14 15.90
CA VAL A 7 2.05 -36.43 16.95
C VAL A 7 1.02 -36.01 18.01
N PRO A 8 1.19 -36.38 19.30
CA PRO A 8 0.32 -35.83 20.33
C PRO A 8 0.51 -34.32 20.38
N ALA A 9 -0.55 -33.54 20.22
CA ALA A 9 -0.51 -32.11 20.52
C ALA A 9 -0.19 -31.98 22.03
N GLU A 10 0.99 -31.46 22.36
CA GLU A 10 1.28 -31.08 23.73
C GLU A 10 0.29 -29.99 24.18
N ASN A 11 -0.08 -30.04 25.46
CA ASN A 11 -0.99 -29.10 26.11
C ASN A 11 -0.60 -27.65 25.78
N PRO A 12 -1.50 -26.79 25.21
CA PRO A 12 -1.20 -25.43 24.81
C PRO A 12 -0.65 -24.53 25.95
N GLU A 13 -0.78 -24.94 27.21
CA GLU A 13 -0.21 -24.23 28.37
C GLU A 13 1.33 -24.27 28.44
N ARG A 14 2.02 -25.04 27.60
CA ARG A 14 3.49 -25.20 27.56
C ARG A 14 4.16 -24.69 26.31
N ILE A 15 3.53 -23.80 25.51
CA ILE A 15 4.17 -23.17 24.39
C ILE A 15 5.34 -22.32 24.89
N LEU A 16 6.54 -22.58 24.35
CA LEU A 16 7.72 -21.77 24.62
C LEU A 16 7.47 -20.31 24.21
N ARG A 17 7.90 -19.36 25.03
CA ARG A 17 7.83 -17.94 24.67
C ARG A 17 8.96 -17.58 23.73
N ARG A 18 8.64 -16.90 22.62
CA ARG A 18 9.64 -16.36 21.70
C ARG A 18 10.59 -15.40 22.45
N THR A 19 11.89 -15.58 22.22
CA THR A 19 12.91 -14.63 22.68
C THR A 19 13.41 -13.75 21.53
N HIS A 20 13.52 -14.32 20.31
CA HIS A 20 14.08 -13.63 19.14
C HIS A 20 13.30 -13.98 17.85
N TYR A 21 13.31 -13.06 16.92
CA TYR A 21 12.99 -13.32 15.53
C TYR A 21 14.24 -13.72 14.73
N SER A 22 14.04 -14.27 13.56
CA SER A 22 15.11 -14.75 12.68
C SER A 22 16.14 -13.66 12.32
N ASN A 23 15.71 -12.40 12.15
CA ASN A 23 16.59 -11.28 11.80
C ASN A 23 17.38 -10.71 13.00
N GLU A 24 17.03 -11.08 14.23
CA GLU A 24 17.71 -10.67 15.45
C GLU A 24 18.89 -11.59 15.81
N LEU A 25 18.97 -12.77 15.16
CA LEU A 25 20.07 -13.70 15.38
C LEU A 25 21.34 -13.23 14.66
N SER A 26 22.45 -13.18 15.37
CA SER A 26 23.74 -12.74 14.86
C SER A 26 24.92 -13.59 15.39
N PRO A 27 26.10 -13.56 14.72
CA PRO A 27 27.28 -14.31 15.16
C PRO A 27 27.75 -13.97 16.59
N GLU A 28 27.49 -12.72 17.07
CA GLU A 28 27.85 -12.27 18.41
C GLU A 28 27.07 -12.98 19.51
N MET A 29 26.00 -13.67 19.16
CA MET A 29 25.15 -14.44 20.08
C MET A 29 25.61 -15.90 20.22
N GLU A 30 26.80 -16.28 19.73
CA GLU A 30 27.35 -17.63 19.87
C GLU A 30 27.18 -18.20 21.27
N GLY A 31 26.58 -19.39 21.40
CA GLY A 31 26.32 -20.08 22.65
C GLY A 31 25.11 -19.58 23.44
N GLN A 32 24.45 -18.48 23.03
CA GLN A 32 23.23 -18.03 23.70
C GLN A 32 22.07 -18.98 23.43
N GLN A 33 21.25 -19.19 24.46
CA GLN A 33 20.01 -19.95 24.38
C GLN A 33 18.88 -19.05 23.89
N VAL A 34 18.23 -19.44 22.79
CA VAL A 34 17.13 -18.68 22.20
C VAL A 34 15.92 -19.55 21.91
N VAL A 35 14.76 -18.91 21.76
CA VAL A 35 13.52 -19.55 21.34
C VAL A 35 12.97 -18.80 20.14
N ILE A 36 12.82 -19.50 19.02
CA ILE A 36 12.16 -19.02 17.82
C ILE A 36 10.82 -19.74 17.63
N LEU A 37 9.85 -19.04 17.07
CA LEU A 37 8.50 -19.55 16.78
C LEU A 37 8.18 -19.25 15.32
N GLY A 38 7.66 -20.23 14.61
CA GLY A 38 7.34 -20.03 13.19
C GLY A 38 6.75 -21.27 12.56
N TRP A 39 6.83 -21.33 11.25
CA TRP A 39 6.36 -22.44 10.44
C TRP A 39 7.53 -23.19 9.84
N VAL A 40 7.39 -24.51 9.71
CA VAL A 40 8.34 -25.36 8.98
C VAL A 40 8.31 -24.97 7.50
N GLN A 41 9.35 -24.27 7.05
CA GLN A 41 9.50 -23.93 5.63
C GLN A 41 10.01 -25.12 4.81
N ARG A 42 10.97 -25.85 5.38
CA ARG A 42 11.61 -26.97 4.68
C ARG A 42 12.36 -27.86 5.66
N ILE A 43 12.36 -29.16 5.38
CA ILE A 43 13.22 -30.14 6.06
C ILE A 43 14.13 -30.78 5.01
N ARG A 44 15.42 -30.85 5.30
CA ARG A 44 16.41 -31.54 4.48
C ARG A 44 17.16 -32.56 5.32
N LYS A 45 16.99 -33.84 5.01
CA LYS A 45 17.64 -34.97 5.70
C LYS A 45 18.80 -35.50 4.88
N LEU A 46 19.99 -35.55 5.45
CA LEU A 46 21.17 -36.15 4.93
C LEU A 46 21.58 -37.30 5.83
N SER A 47 22.57 -38.12 5.43
CA SER A 47 22.94 -39.33 6.16
C SER A 47 23.45 -39.09 7.60
N LYS A 48 24.12 -37.97 7.84
CA LYS A 48 24.75 -37.65 9.14
C LYS A 48 24.19 -36.38 9.82
N ILE A 49 23.38 -35.63 9.12
CA ILE A 49 22.89 -34.30 9.57
C ILE A 49 21.55 -33.98 8.92
N SER A 50 20.69 -33.34 9.67
CA SER A 50 19.43 -32.80 9.16
C SER A 50 19.35 -31.31 9.36
N PHE A 51 18.65 -30.64 8.44
CA PHE A 51 18.36 -29.21 8.52
C PHE A 51 16.86 -29.00 8.56
N LEU A 52 16.44 -28.18 9.51
CA LEU A 52 15.08 -27.69 9.65
C LEU A 52 15.11 -26.17 9.42
N ILE A 53 14.42 -25.71 8.39
CA ILE A 53 14.29 -24.26 8.14
C ILE A 53 12.97 -23.80 8.73
N VAL A 54 13.04 -22.88 9.68
CA VAL A 54 11.90 -22.24 10.33
C VAL A 54 11.72 -20.88 9.73
N ARG A 55 10.49 -20.57 9.30
CA ARG A 55 10.10 -19.25 8.81
C ARG A 55 9.30 -18.51 9.87
N ASP A 56 9.67 -17.30 10.16
CA ASP A 56 8.85 -16.33 10.90
C ASP A 56 8.57 -15.08 10.05
N ARG A 57 7.98 -14.05 10.60
CA ARG A 57 7.63 -12.82 9.87
C ARG A 57 8.85 -12.00 9.42
N GLU A 58 10.04 -12.26 10.02
CA GLU A 58 11.26 -11.49 9.73
C GLU A 58 12.23 -12.25 8.83
N GLY A 59 11.95 -13.55 8.55
CA GLY A 59 12.75 -14.34 7.65
C GLY A 59 12.87 -15.82 7.98
N LEU A 60 14.05 -16.38 7.74
CA LEU A 60 14.32 -17.81 7.84
C LEU A 60 15.47 -18.06 8.82
N THR A 61 15.29 -19.02 9.72
CA THR A 61 16.34 -19.57 10.60
C THR A 61 16.66 -20.99 10.21
N GLN A 62 17.92 -21.31 9.99
CA GLN A 62 18.41 -22.69 9.84
C GLN A 62 18.62 -23.31 11.20
N CYS A 63 17.95 -24.42 11.47
CA CYS A 63 18.21 -25.26 12.60
C CYS A 63 18.93 -26.51 12.13
N THR A 64 20.08 -26.82 12.74
CA THR A 64 20.99 -27.92 12.32
C THR A 64 21.01 -29.00 13.38
N LEU A 65 20.75 -30.24 12.97
CA LEU A 65 20.69 -31.41 13.85
C LEU A 65 21.71 -32.47 13.37
N PRO A 66 22.98 -32.44 13.89
CA PRO A 66 23.96 -33.51 13.64
C PRO A 66 23.51 -34.78 14.34
N HIS A 67 23.24 -35.88 13.60
CA HIS A 67 22.63 -37.10 14.16
C HIS A 67 23.41 -37.73 15.33
N ALA A 68 24.76 -37.64 15.28
CA ALA A 68 25.60 -38.19 16.35
C ALA A 68 25.55 -37.42 17.68
N LYS A 69 25.02 -36.17 17.65
CA LYS A 69 24.97 -35.26 18.82
C LYS A 69 23.55 -34.88 19.23
N THR A 70 22.54 -35.27 18.45
CA THR A 70 21.15 -34.95 18.66
C THR A 70 20.44 -36.09 19.37
N ALA A 71 19.64 -35.79 20.40
CA ALA A 71 18.87 -36.78 21.13
C ALA A 71 17.90 -37.54 20.19
N PRO A 72 17.74 -38.88 20.34
CA PRO A 72 16.86 -39.66 19.48
C PRO A 72 15.40 -39.16 19.46
N GLU A 73 14.92 -38.65 20.56
CA GLU A 73 13.56 -38.11 20.71
C GLU A 73 13.38 -36.88 19.80
N LEU A 74 14.39 -36.02 19.72
CA LEU A 74 14.36 -34.81 18.86
C LEU A 74 14.40 -35.18 17.38
N LEU A 75 15.18 -36.21 17.00
CA LEU A 75 15.18 -36.76 15.66
C LEU A 75 13.82 -37.40 15.31
N SER A 76 13.18 -38.08 16.24
CA SER A 76 11.83 -38.64 16.07
C SER A 76 10.79 -37.52 15.82
N ILE A 77 10.86 -36.43 16.60
CA ILE A 77 10.00 -35.26 16.35
C ILE A 77 10.26 -34.71 14.95
N LEU A 78 11.53 -34.48 14.55
CA LEU A 78 11.89 -34.00 13.22
C LEU A 78 11.34 -34.90 12.11
N ASP A 79 11.32 -36.21 12.31
CA ASP A 79 10.80 -37.18 11.35
C ASP A 79 9.28 -37.10 11.17
N SER A 80 8.57 -36.62 12.18
CA SER A 80 7.12 -36.43 12.18
C SER A 80 6.65 -35.10 11.60
N LEU A 81 7.57 -34.11 11.44
CA LEU A 81 7.23 -32.81 10.91
C LEU A 81 6.91 -32.86 9.40
N ASP A 82 6.00 -32.00 9.00
CA ASP A 82 5.75 -31.63 7.61
C ASP A 82 5.83 -30.11 7.43
N ASN A 83 5.91 -29.67 6.16
CA ASN A 83 5.90 -28.25 5.84
C ASN A 83 4.66 -27.56 6.42
N GLU A 84 4.82 -26.28 6.76
CA GLU A 84 3.80 -25.43 7.34
C GLU A 84 3.26 -25.86 8.72
N TYR A 85 3.85 -26.86 9.39
CA TYR A 85 3.58 -27.07 10.80
C TYR A 85 4.04 -25.84 11.60
N ALA A 86 3.18 -25.35 12.50
CA ALA A 86 3.55 -24.31 13.44
C ALA A 86 4.36 -24.94 14.59
N ILE A 87 5.57 -24.44 14.81
CA ILE A 87 6.51 -25.01 15.78
C ILE A 87 7.18 -23.93 16.63
N ALA A 88 7.63 -24.34 17.81
CA ALA A 88 8.57 -23.61 18.62
C ALA A 88 9.89 -24.40 18.69
N VAL A 89 11.01 -23.74 18.50
CA VAL A 89 12.34 -24.32 18.56
C VAL A 89 13.17 -23.56 19.58
N GLN A 90 13.65 -24.26 20.61
CA GLN A 90 14.64 -23.76 21.56
C GLN A 90 15.98 -24.39 21.22
N GLY A 91 17.06 -23.60 21.32
CA GLY A 91 18.39 -24.08 21.04
C GLY A 91 19.46 -23.03 21.22
N GLN A 92 20.72 -23.43 21.02
CA GLN A 92 21.88 -22.54 21.12
C GLN A 92 22.21 -21.95 19.74
N VAL A 93 22.47 -20.67 19.72
CA VAL A 93 23.00 -19.99 18.54
C VAL A 93 24.42 -20.48 18.28
N LYS A 94 24.71 -20.83 17.05
CA LYS A 94 26.04 -21.25 16.60
C LYS A 94 26.45 -20.46 15.38
N GLN A 95 27.66 -19.95 15.39
CA GLN A 95 28.26 -19.29 14.23
C GLN A 95 28.51 -20.30 13.10
N GLU A 96 28.00 -20.02 11.89
CA GLU A 96 28.14 -20.85 10.71
C GLU A 96 28.18 -19.99 9.45
N LYS A 97 29.36 -19.82 8.86
CA LYS A 97 29.60 -18.93 7.72
C LYS A 97 28.76 -19.27 6.47
N GLN A 98 28.36 -20.55 6.31
CA GLN A 98 27.55 -20.98 5.18
C GLN A 98 26.05 -20.82 5.42
N ALA A 99 25.65 -20.59 6.66
CA ALA A 99 24.26 -20.30 7.01
C ALA A 99 23.89 -18.85 6.66
N ARG A 100 22.63 -18.64 6.38
CA ARG A 100 22.09 -17.27 6.16
C ARG A 100 22.41 -16.42 7.38
N ARG A 101 22.92 -15.21 7.17
CA ARG A 101 23.36 -14.27 8.23
C ARG A 101 24.52 -14.75 9.09
N GLY A 102 25.25 -15.80 8.69
CA GLY A 102 26.40 -16.33 9.41
C GLY A 102 26.10 -17.11 10.68
N VAL A 103 24.82 -17.50 10.89
CA VAL A 103 24.38 -18.20 12.10
C VAL A 103 23.39 -19.33 11.80
N GLU A 104 23.45 -20.36 12.63
CA GLU A 104 22.47 -21.44 12.71
C GLU A 104 22.04 -21.66 14.17
N LEU A 105 20.93 -22.34 14.38
CA LEU A 105 20.47 -22.77 15.68
C LEU A 105 20.71 -24.27 15.85
N ILE A 106 21.29 -24.67 16.96
CA ILE A 106 21.42 -26.09 17.35
C ILE A 106 20.25 -26.39 18.31
N PRO A 107 19.18 -27.06 17.87
CA PRO A 107 18.02 -27.31 18.69
C PRO A 107 18.31 -28.28 19.84
N ASP A 108 17.79 -27.96 21.00
CA ASP A 108 17.69 -28.88 22.15
C ASP A 108 16.23 -29.24 22.46
N LYS A 109 15.26 -28.45 21.98
CA LYS A 109 13.84 -28.73 22.09
C LYS A 109 13.07 -28.25 20.86
N ILE A 110 12.16 -29.08 20.36
CA ILE A 110 11.18 -28.75 19.32
C ILE A 110 9.80 -29.09 19.84
N VAL A 111 8.87 -28.16 19.80
CA VAL A 111 7.47 -28.33 20.19
C VAL A 111 6.59 -28.11 18.99
N VAL A 112 5.75 -29.07 18.64
CA VAL A 112 4.74 -28.91 17.59
C VAL A 112 3.55 -28.20 18.20
N VAL A 113 3.30 -26.96 17.77
CA VAL A 113 2.18 -26.14 18.25
C VAL A 113 0.89 -26.48 17.51
N ASN A 114 0.99 -26.66 16.17
CA ASN A 114 -0.14 -27.07 15.36
C ASN A 114 0.36 -27.75 14.07
N THR A 115 -0.47 -28.60 13.51
CA THR A 115 -0.18 -29.34 12.28
C THR A 115 -0.85 -28.69 11.06
N ALA A 116 -0.37 -29.01 9.87
CA ALA A 116 -0.96 -28.63 8.60
C ALA A 116 -1.26 -29.88 7.75
N PRO A 117 -2.18 -29.82 6.79
CA PRO A 117 -2.39 -30.93 5.86
C PRO A 117 -1.14 -31.13 4.98
N ALA A 118 -0.88 -32.38 4.59
CA ALA A 118 0.29 -32.74 3.79
C ALA A 118 0.30 -32.08 2.38
N THR A 119 -0.88 -31.76 1.86
CA THR A 119 -1.04 -31.04 0.59
C THR A 119 -1.59 -29.66 0.86
N LEU A 120 -0.83 -28.65 0.50
CA LEU A 120 -1.22 -27.24 0.59
C LEU A 120 -1.79 -26.77 -0.76
N PRO A 121 -2.72 -25.80 -0.75
CA PRO A 121 -3.26 -25.23 -1.98
C PRO A 121 -2.23 -24.40 -2.77
N LEU A 122 -1.17 -23.94 -2.09
CA LEU A 122 -0.10 -23.13 -2.66
C LEU A 122 1.27 -23.58 -2.14
N ASP A 123 2.29 -23.46 -2.96
CA ASP A 123 3.69 -23.55 -2.53
C ASP A 123 4.13 -22.23 -1.87
N THR A 124 4.35 -22.27 -0.57
CA THR A 124 4.83 -21.11 0.21
C THR A 124 6.33 -20.85 0.05
N SER A 125 7.08 -21.78 -0.57
CA SER A 125 8.53 -21.64 -0.80
C SER A 125 8.89 -20.78 -2.01
N GLY A 126 7.90 -20.43 -2.85
CA GLY A 126 8.11 -19.66 -4.08
C GLY A 126 8.72 -20.43 -5.25
N LYS A 127 8.85 -21.77 -5.15
CA LYS A 127 9.44 -22.60 -6.23
C LYS A 127 8.45 -22.94 -7.33
N VAL A 128 7.17 -23.03 -6.97
CA VAL A 128 6.07 -23.29 -7.89
C VAL A 128 5.22 -22.04 -7.94
N GLU A 129 5.17 -21.44 -9.12
CA GLU A 129 4.31 -20.29 -9.35
C GLU A 129 2.84 -20.73 -9.44
N ALA A 130 1.97 -20.00 -8.79
CA ALA A 130 0.53 -20.12 -8.93
C ALA A 130 -0.02 -18.86 -9.61
N ASP A 131 -1.08 -19.04 -10.41
CA ASP A 131 -1.77 -17.91 -11.01
C ASP A 131 -2.40 -17.01 -9.94
N ILE A 132 -2.67 -15.76 -10.33
CA ILE A 132 -3.12 -14.71 -9.40
C ILE A 132 -4.48 -15.05 -8.76
N ALA A 133 -5.38 -15.74 -9.48
CA ALA A 133 -6.69 -16.11 -8.94
C ALA A 133 -6.53 -17.17 -7.83
N THR A 134 -5.74 -18.22 -8.08
CA THR A 134 -5.42 -19.25 -7.09
C THR A 134 -4.75 -18.65 -5.84
N ARG A 135 -3.84 -17.68 -6.02
CA ARG A 135 -3.19 -16.97 -4.90
C ARG A 135 -4.21 -16.21 -4.05
N PHE A 136 -5.14 -15.51 -4.66
CA PHE A 136 -6.16 -14.73 -3.93
C PHE A 136 -7.27 -15.58 -3.35
N ASP A 137 -7.61 -16.70 -3.95
CA ASP A 137 -8.55 -17.68 -3.36
C ASP A 137 -7.97 -18.34 -2.11
N ASN A 138 -6.64 -18.41 -2.03
CA ASN A 138 -5.91 -18.98 -0.90
C ASN A 138 -5.03 -17.91 -0.21
N ARG A 139 -5.51 -16.68 -0.11
CA ARG A 139 -4.73 -15.50 0.27
C ARG A 139 -3.98 -15.65 1.60
N VAL A 140 -4.59 -16.29 2.60
CA VAL A 140 -3.95 -16.52 3.91
C VAL A 140 -2.66 -17.34 3.77
N ILE A 141 -2.64 -18.32 2.85
CA ILE A 141 -1.44 -19.12 2.58
C ILE A 141 -0.46 -18.33 1.69
N ASP A 142 -0.96 -17.60 0.70
CA ASP A 142 -0.13 -16.72 -0.14
C ASP A 142 0.62 -15.67 0.70
N LEU A 143 -0.03 -15.09 1.71
CA LEU A 143 0.59 -14.14 2.65
C LEU A 143 1.73 -14.73 3.49
N ARG A 144 1.93 -16.05 3.48
CA ARG A 144 3.10 -16.71 4.09
C ARG A 144 4.35 -16.69 3.19
N ARG A 145 4.20 -16.35 1.92
CA ARG A 145 5.33 -16.21 1.00
C ARG A 145 6.15 -14.98 1.36
N LEU A 146 7.46 -15.09 1.21
CA LEU A 146 8.37 -14.01 1.58
C LEU A 146 8.08 -12.72 0.79
N GLU A 147 7.84 -12.84 -0.51
CA GLU A 147 7.55 -11.70 -1.38
C GLU A 147 6.28 -10.94 -0.93
N ALA A 148 5.22 -11.68 -0.56
CA ALA A 148 4.00 -11.06 -0.04
C ALA A 148 4.24 -10.34 1.30
N GLN A 149 5.03 -10.95 2.20
CA GLN A 149 5.40 -10.31 3.48
C GLN A 149 6.21 -9.01 3.24
N LEU A 150 7.18 -9.04 2.32
CA LEU A 150 8.01 -7.88 2.01
C LEU A 150 7.19 -6.73 1.43
N THR A 151 6.22 -7.02 0.56
CA THR A 151 5.30 -6.00 0.02
C THR A 151 4.65 -5.18 1.12
N PHE A 152 4.04 -5.85 2.09
CA PHE A 152 3.32 -5.15 3.17
C PHE A 152 4.25 -4.53 4.22
N LYS A 153 5.46 -5.08 4.39
CA LYS A 153 6.50 -4.47 5.22
C LYS A 153 6.96 -3.13 4.63
N ILE A 154 7.18 -3.07 3.31
CA ILE A 154 7.54 -1.85 2.59
C ILE A 154 6.39 -0.86 2.60
N GLN A 155 5.16 -1.30 2.29
CA GLN A 155 3.96 -0.44 2.32
C GLN A 155 3.74 0.18 3.71
N HIS A 156 3.82 -0.61 4.78
CA HIS A 156 3.72 -0.11 6.14
C HIS A 156 4.78 0.97 6.43
N PHE A 157 6.03 0.72 6.06
CA PHE A 157 7.12 1.68 6.28
C PHE A 157 6.89 2.96 5.49
N THR A 158 6.47 2.85 4.22
CA THR A 158 6.14 3.99 3.35
C THR A 158 5.08 4.89 4.01
N VAL A 159 3.95 4.31 4.44
CA VAL A 159 2.89 5.06 5.14
C VAL A 159 3.41 5.69 6.44
N THR A 160 4.24 4.97 7.19
CA THR A 160 4.82 5.48 8.44
C THR A 160 5.72 6.70 8.18
N GLN A 161 6.57 6.65 7.15
CA GLN A 161 7.42 7.79 6.78
C GLN A 161 6.61 9.00 6.29
N MET A 162 5.56 8.77 5.48
CA MET A 162 4.65 9.84 5.05
C MET A 162 3.96 10.51 6.24
N ARG A 163 3.48 9.74 7.23
CA ARG A 163 2.91 10.27 8.48
C ARG A 163 3.91 11.12 9.23
N GLN A 164 5.13 10.59 9.45
CA GLN A 164 6.19 11.30 10.18
C GLN A 164 6.56 12.62 9.49
N TYR A 165 6.63 12.62 8.16
CA TYR A 165 6.89 13.82 7.37
C TYR A 165 5.81 14.89 7.58
N LEU A 166 4.53 14.51 7.45
CA LEU A 166 3.42 15.46 7.62
C LEU A 166 3.31 15.96 9.08
N GLU A 167 3.50 15.10 10.08
CA GLU A 167 3.51 15.51 11.48
C GLU A 167 4.64 16.52 11.75
N ALA A 168 5.85 16.29 11.23
CA ALA A 168 6.97 17.23 11.31
C ALA A 168 6.67 18.56 10.59
N ALA A 169 5.86 18.52 9.51
CA ALA A 169 5.38 19.71 8.81
C ALA A 169 4.16 20.38 9.49
N GLY A 170 3.76 19.94 10.69
CA GLY A 170 2.69 20.53 11.49
C GLY A 170 1.27 20.06 11.15
N PHE A 171 1.13 18.99 10.40
CA PHE A 171 -0.18 18.38 10.12
C PHE A 171 -0.69 17.57 11.31
N ARG A 172 -2.01 17.44 11.42
CA ARG A 172 -2.70 16.61 12.41
C ARG A 172 -3.47 15.50 11.73
N GLU A 173 -3.31 14.26 12.19
CA GLU A 173 -4.14 13.15 11.73
C GLU A 173 -5.58 13.35 12.21
N ILE A 174 -6.55 13.21 11.30
CA ILE A 174 -7.97 13.28 11.57
C ILE A 174 -8.64 11.97 11.15
N HIS A 175 -9.83 11.71 11.68
CA HIS A 175 -10.64 10.54 11.32
C HIS A 175 -12.05 11.01 10.98
N THR A 176 -12.40 10.92 9.71
CA THR A 176 -13.69 11.42 9.21
C THR A 176 -14.70 10.30 8.99
N PRO A 177 -16.01 10.59 8.99
CA PRO A 177 -17.03 9.58 8.73
C PRO A 177 -16.87 8.88 7.39
N LYS A 178 -17.06 7.55 7.37
CA LYS A 178 -17.08 6.75 6.15
C LYS A 178 -18.51 6.33 5.75
N ILE A 179 -19.51 6.62 6.58
CA ILE A 179 -20.93 6.58 6.23
C ILE A 179 -21.39 8.01 6.02
N VAL A 180 -21.78 8.36 4.79
CA VAL A 180 -22.06 9.73 4.37
C VAL A 180 -23.44 9.86 3.74
N ALA A 181 -24.01 11.07 3.81
CA ALA A 181 -25.34 11.34 3.28
C ALA A 181 -25.37 11.61 1.76
N THR A 182 -24.24 12.02 1.18
CA THR A 182 -24.13 12.41 -0.24
C THR A 182 -22.79 11.96 -0.83
N ALA A 183 -22.72 11.88 -2.17
CA ALA A 183 -21.49 11.68 -2.91
C ALA A 183 -20.56 12.90 -2.77
N THR A 184 -19.26 12.65 -2.75
CA THR A 184 -18.20 13.66 -2.82
C THR A 184 -17.74 13.94 -4.24
N GLU A 185 -17.76 12.92 -5.11
CA GLU A 185 -17.18 12.93 -6.45
C GLU A 185 -18.26 12.78 -7.54
N GLY A 186 -19.24 13.69 -7.58
CA GLY A 186 -20.23 13.73 -8.67
C GLY A 186 -21.32 12.64 -8.70
N GLY A 187 -21.38 11.74 -7.71
CA GLY A 187 -22.51 10.82 -7.51
C GLY A 187 -22.49 9.52 -8.30
N ALA A 188 -21.50 9.29 -9.15
CA ALA A 188 -21.29 7.98 -9.80
C ALA A 188 -20.63 6.98 -8.80
N ASP A 189 -20.83 5.70 -9.07
CA ASP A 189 -20.10 4.59 -8.42
C ASP A 189 -20.13 4.58 -6.88
N LEU A 190 -21.33 4.77 -6.30
CA LEU A 190 -21.58 4.75 -4.86
C LEU A 190 -22.08 3.39 -4.36
N PHE A 191 -21.46 2.87 -3.31
CA PHE A 191 -22.05 1.81 -2.50
C PHE A 191 -23.12 2.37 -1.58
N ARG A 192 -24.36 1.92 -1.74
CA ARG A 192 -25.50 2.33 -0.92
C ARG A 192 -25.55 1.52 0.37
N VAL A 193 -25.81 2.20 1.49
CA VAL A 193 -25.99 1.58 2.80
C VAL A 193 -27.36 1.97 3.36
N GLN A 194 -28.08 0.98 3.91
CA GLN A 194 -29.28 1.27 4.69
C GLN A 194 -28.89 1.78 6.07
N TYR A 195 -29.11 3.05 6.35
CA TYR A 195 -28.81 3.67 7.63
C TYR A 195 -30.11 3.95 8.37
N PHE A 196 -30.59 2.96 9.11
CA PHE A 196 -31.92 2.96 9.73
C PHE A 196 -33.00 3.27 8.68
N GLU A 197 -33.79 4.30 8.86
CA GLU A 197 -34.86 4.75 7.95
C GLU A 197 -34.33 5.64 6.81
N LYS A 198 -33.03 5.95 6.78
CA LYS A 198 -32.39 6.84 5.81
C LYS A 198 -31.51 6.06 4.82
N LYS A 199 -31.30 6.65 3.66
CA LYS A 199 -30.29 6.19 2.70
C LYS A 199 -28.97 6.87 3.05
N ALA A 200 -27.88 6.07 3.06
CA ALA A 200 -26.53 6.55 3.18
C ALA A 200 -25.63 5.89 2.13
N PHE A 201 -24.38 6.28 2.09
CA PHE A 201 -23.39 5.76 1.16
C PHE A 201 -22.06 5.54 1.89
N LEU A 202 -21.23 4.64 1.37
CA LEU A 202 -19.83 4.57 1.75
C LEU A 202 -19.05 5.72 1.09
N ALA A 203 -18.15 6.34 1.83
CA ALA A 203 -17.42 7.52 1.39
C ALA A 203 -16.44 7.18 0.25
N GLN A 204 -16.48 7.95 -0.84
CA GLN A 204 -15.53 7.85 -1.95
C GLN A 204 -14.19 8.56 -1.64
N SER A 205 -14.23 9.54 -0.73
CA SER A 205 -13.08 10.29 -0.23
C SER A 205 -13.48 11.05 1.04
N PRO A 206 -12.53 11.55 1.86
CA PRO A 206 -12.82 12.45 2.99
C PRO A 206 -12.98 13.91 2.56
N GLN A 207 -13.10 14.22 1.27
CA GLN A 207 -12.91 15.56 0.70
C GLN A 207 -13.69 16.68 1.43
N PHE A 208 -14.99 16.51 1.65
CA PHE A 208 -15.77 17.55 2.33
C PHE A 208 -15.31 17.76 3.77
N TYR A 209 -15.01 16.70 4.48
CA TYR A 209 -14.65 16.76 5.89
C TYR A 209 -13.26 17.35 6.12
N LYS A 210 -12.26 17.01 5.29
CA LYS A 210 -10.93 17.60 5.41
C LYS A 210 -10.97 19.11 5.14
N GLN A 211 -11.78 19.59 4.17
CA GLN A 211 -12.01 21.02 3.95
C GLN A 211 -12.75 21.66 5.12
N LEU A 212 -13.81 21.03 5.66
CA LEU A 212 -14.55 21.53 6.82
C LEU A 212 -13.66 21.65 8.07
N CYS A 213 -12.68 20.75 8.25
CA CYS A 213 -11.69 20.88 9.32
C CYS A 213 -10.86 22.17 9.18
N LEU A 214 -10.46 22.53 7.95
CA LEU A 214 -9.71 23.78 7.72
C LEU A 214 -10.58 25.02 8.00
N VAL A 215 -11.83 25.01 7.54
CA VAL A 215 -12.79 26.07 7.87
C VAL A 215 -13.04 26.14 9.39
N GLY A 216 -12.96 25.00 10.08
CA GLY A 216 -13.05 24.87 11.53
C GLY A 216 -11.79 25.28 12.29
N GLY A 217 -10.73 25.76 11.62
CA GLY A 217 -9.51 26.28 12.24
C GLY A 217 -8.36 25.26 12.41
N PHE A 218 -8.43 24.10 11.74
CA PHE A 218 -7.29 23.18 11.64
C PHE A 218 -6.47 23.56 10.39
N ASP A 219 -5.36 24.22 10.52
CA ASP A 219 -4.60 24.75 9.39
C ASP A 219 -4.03 23.65 8.47
N ARG A 220 -3.72 22.48 9.01
CA ARG A 220 -3.11 21.36 8.29
C ARG A 220 -3.63 20.03 8.84
N VAL A 221 -4.27 19.24 7.98
CA VAL A 221 -4.83 17.93 8.36
C VAL A 221 -4.46 16.86 7.35
N TYR A 222 -4.36 15.62 7.83
CA TYR A 222 -4.23 14.44 6.98
C TYR A 222 -5.05 13.27 7.51
N GLU A 223 -5.42 12.34 6.65
CA GLU A 223 -6.13 11.12 6.99
C GLU A 223 -5.59 9.95 6.17
N VAL A 224 -5.40 8.80 6.82
CA VAL A 224 -5.09 7.53 6.14
C VAL A 224 -6.23 6.57 6.41
N ALA A 225 -7.09 6.34 5.43
CA ALA A 225 -8.33 5.61 5.65
C ALA A 225 -8.85 4.88 4.41
N PRO A 226 -9.67 3.83 4.60
CA PRO A 226 -10.34 3.18 3.49
C PRO A 226 -11.34 4.13 2.82
N VAL A 227 -11.40 4.05 1.49
CA VAL A 227 -12.40 4.72 0.65
C VAL A 227 -12.99 3.71 -0.33
N TYR A 228 -14.19 4.01 -0.85
CA TYR A 228 -15.04 3.03 -1.53
C TYR A 228 -15.56 3.57 -2.85
N ARG A 229 -15.30 2.86 -3.94
CA ARG A 229 -15.82 3.21 -5.27
C ARG A 229 -16.46 1.99 -5.90
N ALA A 230 -17.77 2.07 -6.20
CA ALA A 230 -18.53 0.97 -6.82
C ALA A 230 -18.25 0.87 -8.33
N GLU A 231 -16.99 0.98 -8.73
CA GLU A 231 -16.57 0.90 -10.12
C GLU A 231 -16.95 -0.44 -10.75
N LYS A 232 -17.49 -0.37 -11.96
CA LYS A 232 -18.00 -1.54 -12.68
C LYS A 232 -16.91 -2.28 -13.46
N HIS A 233 -15.75 -1.63 -13.61
CA HIS A 233 -14.62 -2.17 -14.36
C HIS A 233 -13.79 -3.12 -13.48
N ASN A 234 -13.38 -4.25 -14.05
CA ASN A 234 -12.49 -5.22 -13.38
C ASN A 234 -11.12 -5.21 -14.08
N THR A 235 -10.34 -4.18 -13.83
CA THR A 235 -9.01 -4.00 -14.44
C THR A 235 -7.90 -4.23 -13.42
N PRO A 236 -6.65 -4.43 -13.85
CA PRO A 236 -5.49 -4.51 -12.96
C PRO A 236 -5.20 -3.24 -12.15
N ARG A 237 -5.82 -2.09 -12.48
CA ARG A 237 -5.57 -0.78 -11.87
C ARG A 237 -6.66 -0.33 -10.89
N HIS A 238 -7.78 -1.09 -10.74
CA HIS A 238 -8.95 -0.66 -9.99
C HIS A 238 -9.33 -1.63 -8.87
N LEU A 239 -9.73 -1.06 -7.75
CA LEU A 239 -10.28 -1.72 -6.57
C LEU A 239 -11.56 -1.01 -6.16
N ASN A 240 -12.50 -1.72 -5.53
CA ASN A 240 -13.72 -1.12 -4.98
C ASN A 240 -13.51 -0.60 -3.54
N GLU A 241 -12.50 -1.06 -2.86
CA GLU A 241 -12.05 -0.58 -1.55
C GLU A 241 -10.53 -0.47 -1.57
N TYR A 242 -10.00 0.70 -1.22
CA TYR A 242 -8.57 0.96 -1.17
C TYR A 242 -8.22 2.00 -0.09
N THR A 243 -6.95 2.10 0.27
CA THR A 243 -6.46 3.05 1.26
C THR A 243 -6.08 4.36 0.58
N SER A 244 -6.73 5.44 0.96
CA SER A 244 -6.38 6.80 0.54
C SER A 244 -5.53 7.47 1.61
N PHE A 245 -4.44 8.09 1.19
CA PHE A 245 -3.63 8.98 2.00
C PHE A 245 -3.94 10.41 1.55
N ASP A 246 -4.75 11.09 2.35
CA ASP A 246 -5.26 12.41 2.06
C ASP A 246 -4.58 13.46 2.91
N TYR A 247 -4.25 14.62 2.36
CA TYR A 247 -3.98 15.80 3.18
C TYR A 247 -4.62 17.05 2.60
N GLU A 248 -4.82 18.05 3.47
CA GLU A 248 -5.35 19.36 3.12
C GLU A 248 -4.66 20.42 3.97
N MET A 249 -4.29 21.57 3.38
CA MET A 249 -3.59 22.67 4.04
C MET A 249 -4.21 24.03 3.70
N ALA A 250 -4.34 24.89 4.69
CA ALA A 250 -4.85 26.25 4.57
C ALA A 250 -3.72 27.28 4.41
N TRP A 251 -4.11 28.52 4.05
CA TRP A 251 -3.23 29.67 3.90
C TRP A 251 -2.20 29.52 2.79
N ILE A 252 -2.57 28.77 1.75
CA ILE A 252 -1.77 28.61 0.55
C ILE A 252 -1.93 29.81 -0.40
N GLN A 253 -0.95 30.04 -1.24
CA GLN A 253 -1.04 31.01 -2.33
C GLN A 253 -1.72 30.38 -3.56
N ASP A 254 -1.29 29.19 -3.94
CA ASP A 254 -1.85 28.45 -5.05
C ASP A 254 -1.60 26.94 -4.91
N GLU A 255 -1.88 26.17 -5.98
CA GLU A 255 -1.67 24.70 -6.03
C GLU A 255 -0.21 24.29 -5.94
N GLU A 256 0.72 25.20 -6.26
CA GLU A 256 2.15 24.91 -6.23
C GLU A 256 2.63 24.62 -4.80
N ASP A 257 2.06 25.30 -3.78
CA ASP A 257 2.36 25.01 -2.37
C ASP A 257 2.05 23.56 -1.99
N VAL A 258 0.99 23.00 -2.59
CA VAL A 258 0.58 21.60 -2.35
C VAL A 258 1.50 20.64 -3.08
N MET A 259 1.81 20.91 -4.37
CA MET A 259 2.72 20.07 -5.17
C MET A 259 4.14 20.06 -4.60
N GLN A 260 4.66 21.19 -4.11
CA GLN A 260 5.99 21.28 -3.48
C GLN A 260 6.07 20.45 -2.20
N LEU A 261 5.03 20.47 -1.36
CA LEU A 261 4.99 19.63 -0.18
C LEU A 261 4.99 18.14 -0.55
N GLU A 262 4.20 17.75 -1.56
CA GLU A 262 4.12 16.38 -2.04
C GLU A 262 5.45 15.88 -2.59
N GLU A 263 6.09 16.63 -3.50
CA GLU A 263 7.34 16.20 -4.13
C GLU A 263 8.49 16.06 -3.12
N GLN A 264 8.56 16.94 -2.11
CA GLN A 264 9.53 16.84 -1.03
C GLN A 264 9.26 15.61 -0.16
N MET A 265 8.01 15.38 0.24
CA MET A 265 7.61 14.19 0.99
C MET A 265 7.97 12.91 0.23
N LEU A 266 7.64 12.82 -1.04
CA LEU A 266 7.94 11.63 -1.85
C LEU A 266 9.44 11.42 -2.03
N HIS A 267 10.22 12.48 -2.25
CA HIS A 267 11.68 12.39 -2.33
C HIS A 267 12.28 11.77 -1.05
N GLU A 268 11.90 12.27 0.12
CA GLU A 268 12.40 11.76 1.41
C GLU A 268 11.93 10.32 1.67
N VAL A 269 10.66 10.03 1.43
CA VAL A 269 10.08 8.70 1.65
C VAL A 269 10.72 7.66 0.74
N PHE A 270 10.86 7.94 -0.56
CA PHE A 270 11.48 7.02 -1.51
C PHE A 270 12.96 6.80 -1.21
N THR A 271 13.67 7.85 -0.77
CA THR A 271 15.06 7.75 -0.29
C THR A 271 15.16 6.81 0.90
N ALA A 272 14.30 7.00 1.91
CA ALA A 272 14.29 6.18 3.12
C ALA A 272 13.93 4.71 2.81
N VAL A 273 12.95 4.45 1.95
CA VAL A 273 12.58 3.09 1.52
C VAL A 273 13.74 2.42 0.80
N LYS A 274 14.35 3.09 -0.18
CA LYS A 274 15.48 2.57 -0.96
C LYS A 274 16.67 2.21 -0.07
N GLN A 275 16.98 3.04 0.92
CA GLN A 275 18.07 2.78 1.86
C GLN A 275 17.76 1.63 2.82
N LYS A 276 16.57 1.62 3.40
CA LYS A 276 16.20 0.65 4.43
C LYS A 276 15.99 -0.76 3.88
N PHE A 277 15.47 -0.89 2.67
CA PHE A 277 15.04 -2.16 2.07
C PHE A 277 15.90 -2.58 0.86
N ALA A 278 17.15 -2.18 0.80
CA ALA A 278 18.03 -2.46 -0.34
C ALA A 278 18.10 -3.97 -0.68
N GLU A 279 18.29 -4.83 0.33
CA GLU A 279 18.35 -6.29 0.15
C GLU A 279 16.97 -6.89 -0.23
N GLU A 280 15.90 -6.39 0.39
CA GLU A 280 14.53 -6.85 0.11
C GLU A 280 14.05 -6.43 -1.29
N LEU A 281 14.41 -5.24 -1.74
CA LEU A 281 14.12 -4.76 -3.08
C LEU A 281 14.84 -5.60 -4.15
N GLU A 282 16.09 -6.00 -3.90
CA GLU A 282 16.81 -6.93 -4.77
C GLU A 282 16.09 -8.29 -4.85
N GLN A 283 15.62 -8.83 -3.70
CA GLN A 283 14.84 -10.06 -3.65
C GLN A 283 13.53 -9.97 -4.44
N LEU A 284 12.85 -8.82 -4.37
CA LEU A 284 11.63 -8.54 -5.13
C LEU A 284 11.91 -8.19 -6.60
N LYS A 285 13.17 -8.00 -7.00
CA LYS A 285 13.59 -7.47 -8.30
C LYS A 285 12.94 -6.11 -8.59
N ALA A 286 12.72 -5.32 -7.55
CA ALA A 286 12.14 -3.99 -7.61
C ALA A 286 13.23 -2.93 -7.57
N GLU A 287 13.18 -1.99 -8.50
CA GLU A 287 14.08 -0.85 -8.53
C GLU A 287 13.29 0.42 -8.19
N ILE A 288 13.70 1.12 -7.14
CA ILE A 288 13.09 2.39 -6.72
C ILE A 288 13.88 3.55 -7.31
N HIS A 289 13.19 4.35 -8.10
CA HIS A 289 13.66 5.64 -8.58
C HIS A 289 13.21 6.73 -7.59
N VAL A 290 14.18 7.45 -7.01
CA VAL A 290 13.89 8.61 -6.14
C VAL A 290 13.67 9.82 -7.04
N PRO A 291 12.52 10.52 -6.96
CA PRO A 291 12.24 11.65 -7.84
C PRO A 291 13.26 12.78 -7.62
N LYS A 292 13.77 13.36 -8.70
CA LYS A 292 14.54 14.61 -8.63
C LYS A 292 13.61 15.80 -8.48
N LEU A 293 14.04 16.76 -7.68
CA LEU A 293 13.28 17.97 -7.42
C LEU A 293 13.82 19.17 -8.24
N PRO A 294 12.96 20.04 -8.72
CA PRO A 294 11.50 19.90 -8.74
C PRO A 294 11.04 18.85 -9.76
N ILE A 295 9.94 18.14 -9.46
CA ILE A 295 9.31 17.23 -10.41
C ILE A 295 8.74 18.06 -11.58
N ARG A 296 8.90 17.59 -12.83
CA ARG A 296 8.41 18.27 -14.03
C ARG A 296 6.90 18.53 -13.97
N ARG A 297 6.45 19.74 -14.34
CA ARG A 297 5.06 20.10 -14.55
C ARG A 297 4.80 20.13 -16.06
N ILE A 298 3.72 19.51 -16.51
CA ILE A 298 3.24 19.49 -17.90
C ILE A 298 1.78 19.92 -17.86
N GLU A 299 1.42 20.97 -18.57
CA GLU A 299 0.02 21.36 -18.71
C GLU A 299 -0.75 20.35 -19.55
N VAL A 300 -2.02 20.07 -19.23
CA VAL A 300 -2.82 19.08 -19.97
C VAL A 300 -2.91 19.41 -21.46
N ARG A 301 -3.01 20.68 -21.83
CA ARG A 301 -3.01 21.10 -23.26
C ARG A 301 -1.68 20.79 -23.94
N GLU A 302 -0.55 21.01 -23.28
CA GLU A 302 0.78 20.62 -23.75
C GLU A 302 0.88 19.09 -23.89
N ALA A 303 0.40 18.35 -22.89
CA ALA A 303 0.39 16.89 -22.90
C ALA A 303 -0.41 16.34 -24.10
N ILE A 304 -1.57 16.92 -24.42
CA ILE A 304 -2.40 16.54 -25.58
C ILE A 304 -1.63 16.76 -26.90
N GLU A 305 -0.90 17.87 -27.05
CA GLU A 305 -0.09 18.11 -28.26
C GLU A 305 1.11 17.14 -28.35
N LEU A 306 1.76 16.79 -27.23
CA LEU A 306 2.80 15.77 -27.21
C LEU A 306 2.25 14.39 -27.62
N LEU A 307 1.09 14.00 -27.08
CA LEU A 307 0.43 12.73 -27.43
C LEU A 307 0.01 12.68 -28.89
N LYS A 308 -0.48 13.79 -29.44
CA LYS A 308 -0.85 13.90 -30.84
C LYS A 308 0.35 13.73 -31.78
N ALA A 309 1.52 14.26 -31.41
CA ALA A 309 2.75 14.07 -32.16
C ALA A 309 3.18 12.60 -32.22
N GLU A 310 2.85 11.80 -31.20
CA GLU A 310 3.07 10.35 -31.13
C GLU A 310 1.89 9.52 -31.71
N GLY A 311 0.89 10.17 -32.29
CA GLY A 311 -0.23 9.51 -32.99
C GLY A 311 -1.48 9.27 -32.14
N LEU A 312 -1.50 9.65 -30.85
CA LEU A 312 -2.68 9.56 -29.99
C LEU A 312 -3.47 10.89 -30.06
N ASN A 313 -4.54 10.92 -30.83
CA ASN A 313 -5.37 12.11 -31.02
C ASN A 313 -6.46 12.18 -29.92
N LEU A 314 -6.36 13.18 -29.04
CA LEU A 314 -7.35 13.46 -28.01
C LEU A 314 -8.06 14.80 -28.29
N PRO A 315 -9.33 14.97 -27.85
CA PRO A 315 -10.00 16.27 -27.90
C PRO A 315 -9.24 17.31 -27.03
N PRO A 316 -9.23 18.61 -27.40
CA PRO A 316 -8.42 19.63 -26.73
C PRO A 316 -8.68 19.80 -25.23
N ASP A 317 -9.91 19.56 -24.78
CA ASP A 317 -10.31 19.73 -23.36
C ASP A 317 -10.76 18.40 -22.74
N SER A 318 -10.17 17.28 -23.19
CA SER A 318 -10.43 15.96 -22.62
C SER A 318 -9.48 15.61 -21.49
N ASP A 319 -9.84 14.60 -20.73
CA ASP A 319 -8.94 13.95 -19.78
C ASP A 319 -7.89 13.11 -20.49
N ILE A 320 -6.76 12.86 -19.84
CA ILE A 320 -5.71 11.99 -20.36
C ILE A 320 -6.03 10.55 -19.98
N PRO A 321 -6.32 9.65 -20.94
CA PRO A 321 -6.60 8.25 -20.63
C PRO A 321 -5.32 7.51 -20.21
N SER A 322 -5.47 6.34 -19.60
CA SER A 322 -4.34 5.51 -19.13
C SER A 322 -3.29 5.20 -20.21
N GLU A 323 -3.69 5.06 -21.47
CA GLU A 323 -2.77 4.91 -22.61
C GLU A 323 -1.93 6.17 -22.81
N GLY A 324 -2.55 7.34 -22.63
CA GLY A 324 -1.88 8.63 -22.72
C GLY A 324 -0.91 8.85 -21.57
N GLU A 325 -1.28 8.49 -20.34
CA GLU A 325 -0.38 8.56 -19.18
C GLU A 325 0.87 7.71 -19.39
N GLU A 326 0.71 6.48 -19.90
CA GLU A 326 1.82 5.57 -20.20
C GLU A 326 2.73 6.14 -21.30
N LEU A 327 2.14 6.68 -22.37
CA LEU A 327 2.90 7.26 -23.47
C LEU A 327 3.68 8.52 -23.02
N LEU A 328 3.05 9.40 -22.25
CA LEU A 328 3.73 10.56 -21.65
C LEU A 328 4.88 10.14 -20.74
N TYR A 329 4.69 9.10 -19.93
CA TYR A 329 5.76 8.56 -19.11
C TYR A 329 6.96 8.11 -19.94
N GLN A 330 6.73 7.39 -21.05
CA GLN A 330 7.81 6.96 -21.93
C GLN A 330 8.56 8.16 -22.55
N LEU A 331 7.84 9.23 -22.92
CA LEU A 331 8.44 10.46 -23.43
C LEU A 331 9.28 11.17 -22.36
N VAL A 332 8.71 11.39 -21.17
CA VAL A 332 9.42 12.02 -20.05
C VAL A 332 10.66 11.23 -19.68
N LYS A 333 10.53 9.91 -19.53
CA LYS A 333 11.67 9.04 -19.19
C LYS A 333 12.78 9.06 -20.24
N LYS A 334 12.42 9.05 -21.52
CA LYS A 334 13.38 9.14 -22.61
C LYS A 334 14.13 10.48 -22.63
N GLU A 335 13.43 11.58 -22.33
CA GLU A 335 14.00 12.92 -22.34
C GLU A 335 14.84 13.23 -21.10
N THR A 336 14.37 12.86 -19.91
CA THR A 336 14.91 13.32 -18.63
C THR A 336 15.51 12.20 -17.77
N GLY A 337 15.18 10.94 -18.02
CA GLY A 337 15.47 9.80 -17.15
C GLY A 337 14.56 9.71 -15.92
N GLU A 338 13.61 10.66 -15.75
CA GLU A 338 12.70 10.69 -14.60
C GLU A 338 11.46 9.81 -14.81
N GLU A 339 10.89 9.36 -13.69
CA GLU A 339 9.73 8.46 -13.70
C GLU A 339 8.46 9.13 -13.15
N PHE A 340 8.58 10.41 -12.74
CA PHE A 340 7.50 11.23 -12.19
C PHE A 340 7.30 12.50 -13.01
N PHE A 341 6.03 12.91 -13.15
CA PHE A 341 5.67 14.24 -13.65
C PHE A 341 4.28 14.62 -13.15
N PHE A 342 4.04 15.91 -12.96
CA PHE A 342 2.71 16.46 -12.72
C PHE A 342 2.03 16.80 -14.04
N LEU A 343 0.75 16.44 -14.14
CA LEU A 343 -0.18 17.01 -15.11
C LEU A 343 -0.95 18.14 -14.41
N THR A 344 -1.00 19.31 -15.02
CA THR A 344 -1.57 20.53 -14.41
C THR A 344 -2.54 21.22 -15.37
N ARG A 345 -3.30 22.21 -14.86
CA ARG A 345 -4.18 23.04 -15.69
C ARG A 345 -5.26 22.23 -16.40
N TYR A 346 -5.92 21.36 -15.66
CA TYR A 346 -7.03 20.58 -16.18
C TYR A 346 -8.24 21.44 -16.57
N PRO A 347 -8.99 21.08 -17.61
CA PRO A 347 -10.26 21.73 -17.96
C PRO A 347 -11.27 21.70 -16.81
N THR A 348 -11.96 22.82 -16.59
CA THR A 348 -12.98 22.97 -15.52
C THR A 348 -14.11 21.94 -15.66
N ALA A 349 -14.47 21.58 -16.88
CA ALA A 349 -15.58 20.67 -17.18
C ALA A 349 -15.35 19.22 -16.66
N ILE A 350 -14.11 18.81 -16.46
CA ILE A 350 -13.75 17.44 -16.06
C ILE A 350 -13.26 17.34 -14.61
N ARG A 351 -13.19 18.47 -13.88
CA ARG A 351 -12.76 18.48 -12.48
C ARG A 351 -13.95 18.67 -11.52
N PRO A 352 -13.84 18.17 -10.28
CA PRO A 352 -14.88 18.37 -9.27
C PRO A 352 -15.20 19.85 -9.04
N PHE A 353 -16.46 20.15 -8.74
CA PHE A 353 -16.99 21.52 -8.61
C PHE A 353 -16.25 22.39 -7.61
N TYR A 354 -15.56 21.81 -6.64
CA TYR A 354 -14.81 22.51 -5.60
C TYR A 354 -13.40 22.90 -6.01
N THR A 355 -12.96 22.54 -7.22
CA THR A 355 -11.62 22.89 -7.76
C THR A 355 -11.59 24.36 -8.17
N MET A 356 -10.56 25.10 -7.74
CA MET A 356 -10.42 26.53 -8.07
C MET A 356 -10.14 26.72 -9.55
N PRO A 357 -10.95 27.50 -10.30
CA PRO A 357 -10.62 27.90 -11.66
C PRO A 357 -9.47 28.92 -11.67
N LEU A 358 -8.74 29.00 -12.79
CA LEU A 358 -7.76 30.05 -13.01
C LEU A 358 -8.45 31.39 -13.19
N GLU A 359 -7.88 32.45 -12.63
CA GLU A 359 -8.39 33.81 -12.82
C GLU A 359 -8.16 34.32 -14.25
N THR A 360 -7.05 33.91 -14.87
CA THR A 360 -6.66 34.32 -16.23
C THR A 360 -7.39 33.54 -17.34
N ASP A 361 -7.80 32.31 -17.06
CA ASP A 361 -8.57 31.45 -17.96
C ASP A 361 -9.53 30.54 -17.14
N PRO A 362 -10.75 30.97 -16.87
CA PRO A 362 -11.70 30.17 -16.06
C PRO A 362 -12.14 28.85 -16.68
N THR A 363 -11.75 28.55 -17.94
CA THR A 363 -11.96 27.24 -18.55
C THR A 363 -10.98 26.19 -18.02
N LEU A 364 -9.90 26.62 -17.36
CA LEU A 364 -8.89 25.79 -16.73
C LEU A 364 -8.96 25.92 -15.22
N THR A 365 -8.41 24.93 -14.53
CA THR A 365 -8.38 24.87 -13.05
C THR A 365 -6.96 24.83 -12.50
N ARG A 366 -6.86 25.10 -11.21
CA ARG A 366 -5.68 24.85 -10.37
C ARG A 366 -5.68 23.39 -9.85
N GLY A 367 -6.11 22.45 -10.71
CA GLY A 367 -6.06 21.01 -10.50
C GLY A 367 -4.77 20.43 -11.05
N PHE A 368 -4.31 19.36 -10.37
CA PHE A 368 -3.13 18.61 -10.79
C PHE A 368 -3.28 17.13 -10.46
N ASP A 369 -2.56 16.29 -11.20
CA ASP A 369 -2.37 14.86 -10.89
C ASP A 369 -0.88 14.56 -10.95
N LEU A 370 -0.39 13.67 -10.06
CA LEU A 370 0.95 13.12 -10.15
C LEU A 370 0.90 11.78 -10.85
N VAL A 371 1.64 11.68 -11.94
CA VAL A 371 1.83 10.42 -12.66
C VAL A 371 3.18 9.83 -12.28
N TYR A 372 3.17 8.56 -11.89
CA TYR A 372 4.35 7.76 -11.60
C TYR A 372 4.34 6.48 -12.45
N ARG A 373 5.38 6.30 -13.28
CA ARG A 373 5.50 5.14 -14.18
C ARG A 373 4.24 4.89 -15.00
N GLY A 374 3.69 5.95 -15.61
CA GLY A 374 2.52 5.86 -16.49
C GLY A 374 1.20 5.57 -15.78
N MET A 375 1.10 5.91 -14.50
CA MET A 375 -0.15 5.79 -13.72
C MET A 375 -0.32 6.99 -12.81
N GLU A 376 -1.50 7.61 -12.85
CA GLU A 376 -1.94 8.57 -11.84
C GLU A 376 -1.94 7.90 -10.45
N VAL A 377 -1.11 8.42 -9.54
CA VAL A 377 -1.03 7.97 -8.15
C VAL A 377 -1.62 8.97 -7.17
N THR A 378 -1.68 10.26 -7.58
CA THR A 378 -2.24 11.36 -6.79
C THR A 378 -3.15 12.22 -7.64
N THR A 379 -4.20 12.74 -7.01
CA THR A 379 -5.01 13.85 -7.55
C THR A 379 -5.14 14.95 -6.50
N GLY A 380 -4.96 16.20 -6.91
CA GLY A 380 -4.97 17.35 -6.02
C GLY A 380 -5.44 18.64 -6.68
N SER A 381 -5.65 19.66 -5.87
CA SER A 381 -5.91 21.03 -6.37
C SER A 381 -5.84 22.08 -5.27
N GLN A 382 -5.75 23.34 -5.66
CA GLN A 382 -6.31 24.43 -4.84
C GLN A 382 -7.84 24.33 -4.87
N ARG A 383 -8.50 24.59 -3.71
CA ARG A 383 -9.95 24.51 -3.59
C ARG A 383 -10.59 25.89 -3.63
N ILE A 384 -11.85 25.95 -4.05
CA ILE A 384 -12.65 27.17 -3.97
C ILE A 384 -12.94 27.46 -2.50
N HIS A 385 -12.51 28.61 -2.01
CA HIS A 385 -12.76 29.07 -0.63
C HIS A 385 -13.84 30.14 -0.55
N ARG A 386 -14.24 30.77 -1.69
CA ARG A 386 -15.30 31.77 -1.76
C ARG A 386 -16.67 31.11 -1.89
N TYR A 387 -17.58 31.38 -0.95
CA TYR A 387 -18.90 30.76 -0.88
C TYR A 387 -19.70 30.91 -2.19
N GLU A 388 -19.77 32.13 -2.74
CA GLU A 388 -20.58 32.44 -3.92
C GLU A 388 -20.10 31.64 -5.13
N LEU A 389 -18.79 31.61 -5.37
CA LEU A 389 -18.17 30.86 -6.45
C LEU A 389 -18.37 29.34 -6.27
N LEU A 390 -18.26 28.85 -5.02
CA LEU A 390 -18.47 27.43 -4.73
C LEU A 390 -19.91 26.98 -5.02
N VAL A 391 -20.89 27.83 -4.68
CA VAL A 391 -22.32 27.61 -4.98
C VAL A 391 -22.58 27.66 -6.49
N GLU A 392 -21.96 28.62 -7.20
CA GLU A 392 -22.06 28.75 -8.65
C GLU A 392 -21.54 27.49 -9.34
N LYS A 393 -20.31 27.06 -9.04
CA LYS A 393 -19.71 25.87 -9.63
C LYS A 393 -20.47 24.59 -9.31
N LEU A 394 -20.99 24.44 -8.11
CA LEU A 394 -21.85 23.31 -7.77
C LEU A 394 -23.13 23.29 -8.62
N LYS A 395 -23.77 24.45 -8.90
CA LYS A 395 -24.96 24.52 -9.76
C LYS A 395 -24.65 24.15 -11.22
N GLU A 396 -23.49 24.53 -11.73
CA GLU A 396 -23.04 24.19 -13.09
C GLU A 396 -23.01 22.68 -13.32
N THR A 397 -22.69 21.87 -12.28
CA THR A 397 -22.73 20.40 -12.37
C THR A 397 -24.15 19.82 -12.24
N GLY A 398 -25.19 20.65 -12.15
CA GLY A 398 -26.59 20.21 -12.01
C GLY A 398 -26.95 19.78 -10.57
N LEU A 399 -26.07 19.93 -9.61
CA LEU A 399 -26.32 19.58 -8.21
C LEU A 399 -27.13 20.67 -7.49
N LYS A 400 -27.92 20.26 -6.49
CA LYS A 400 -28.78 21.17 -5.73
C LYS A 400 -28.09 21.65 -4.46
N PRO A 401 -27.82 22.97 -4.27
CA PRO A 401 -27.13 23.50 -3.09
C PRO A 401 -27.75 23.07 -1.75
N LYS A 402 -29.07 22.94 -1.68
CA LYS A 402 -29.77 22.49 -0.48
C LYS A 402 -29.29 21.11 0.02
N THR A 403 -28.95 20.21 -0.88
CA THR A 403 -28.44 18.87 -0.52
C THR A 403 -27.04 18.94 0.10
N PHE A 404 -26.26 19.97 -0.27
CA PHE A 404 -24.90 20.19 0.19
C PHE A 404 -24.79 21.31 1.23
N ALA A 405 -25.91 21.73 1.83
CA ALA A 405 -25.91 22.84 2.80
C ALA A 405 -24.93 22.63 3.95
N PHE A 406 -24.81 21.41 4.46
CA PHE A 406 -23.87 21.05 5.55
C PHE A 406 -22.40 21.33 5.19
N TYR A 407 -22.05 21.25 3.91
CA TYR A 407 -20.71 21.51 3.39
C TYR A 407 -20.55 22.99 3.00
N LEU A 408 -21.55 23.60 2.31
CA LEU A 408 -21.46 24.94 1.76
C LEU A 408 -21.57 26.04 2.84
N GLU A 409 -22.51 25.91 3.78
CA GLU A 409 -22.80 26.97 4.78
C GLU A 409 -21.57 27.40 5.59
N PRO A 410 -20.67 26.49 6.05
CA PRO A 410 -19.46 26.90 6.79
C PRO A 410 -18.55 27.86 6.03
N PHE A 411 -18.51 27.82 4.69
CA PHE A 411 -17.66 28.70 3.87
C PHE A 411 -18.05 30.17 3.95
N LYS A 412 -19.28 30.48 4.40
CA LYS A 412 -19.74 31.87 4.67
C LYS A 412 -18.97 32.52 5.81
N TYR A 413 -18.34 31.75 6.67
CA TYR A 413 -17.69 32.22 7.89
C TYR A 413 -16.19 32.45 7.73
N GLY A 414 -15.75 32.82 6.52
CA GLY A 414 -14.36 33.19 6.27
C GLY A 414 -13.44 32.03 6.06
N ALA A 415 -13.79 31.09 5.15
CA ALA A 415 -12.92 30.00 4.76
C ALA A 415 -11.59 30.53 4.16
N PRO A 416 -10.43 30.08 4.66
CA PRO A 416 -9.14 30.49 4.12
C PRO A 416 -8.88 29.88 2.73
N PRO A 417 -7.98 30.46 1.91
CA PRO A 417 -7.42 29.78 0.76
C PRO A 417 -6.82 28.46 1.20
N HIS A 418 -7.15 27.35 0.52
CA HIS A 418 -6.70 26.02 0.90
C HIS A 418 -6.59 25.09 -0.31
N GLY A 419 -5.85 24.03 -0.14
CA GLY A 419 -5.65 22.99 -1.14
C GLY A 419 -5.14 21.71 -0.50
N GLY A 420 -5.14 20.65 -1.30
CA GLY A 420 -4.70 19.35 -0.85
C GLY A 420 -4.84 18.31 -1.92
N LEU A 421 -4.60 17.08 -1.55
CA LEU A 421 -4.55 15.96 -2.47
C LEU A 421 -5.00 14.64 -1.82
N ALA A 422 -5.05 13.61 -2.64
CA ALA A 422 -5.26 12.22 -2.23
C ALA A 422 -4.27 11.32 -3.00
N ILE A 423 -3.55 10.47 -2.28
CA ILE A 423 -2.63 9.46 -2.82
C ILE A 423 -3.27 8.09 -2.66
N GLY A 424 -3.40 7.33 -3.74
CA GLY A 424 -3.82 5.92 -3.69
C GLY A 424 -2.66 5.03 -3.23
N MET A 425 -2.70 4.54 -1.99
CA MET A 425 -1.56 3.80 -1.41
C MET A 425 -1.24 2.51 -2.15
N GLU A 426 -2.25 1.81 -2.64
CA GLU A 426 -2.07 0.59 -3.41
C GLU A 426 -1.48 0.87 -4.79
N ARG A 427 -1.89 1.95 -5.47
CA ARG A 427 -1.28 2.40 -6.73
C ARG A 427 0.18 2.79 -6.53
N LEU A 428 0.47 3.57 -5.49
CA LEU A 428 1.84 3.96 -5.15
C LEU A 428 2.72 2.73 -4.86
N THR A 429 2.23 1.79 -4.05
CA THR A 429 2.94 0.54 -3.72
C THR A 429 3.14 -0.33 -4.96
N MET A 430 2.12 -0.49 -5.78
CA MET A 430 2.16 -1.26 -7.04
C MET A 430 3.26 -0.71 -7.95
N GLN A 431 3.28 0.60 -8.19
CA GLN A 431 4.27 1.24 -9.06
C GLN A 431 5.68 1.22 -8.46
N MET A 432 5.80 1.43 -7.15
CA MET A 432 7.06 1.38 -6.44
C MET A 432 7.73 0.00 -6.57
N LEU A 433 6.95 -1.07 -6.48
CA LEU A 433 7.44 -2.45 -6.52
C LEU A 433 7.36 -3.10 -7.91
N GLY A 434 6.84 -2.40 -8.92
CA GLY A 434 6.75 -2.87 -10.30
C GLY A 434 5.74 -4.00 -10.51
N TYR A 435 4.66 -4.05 -9.73
CA TYR A 435 3.62 -5.07 -9.90
C TYR A 435 2.71 -4.77 -11.08
N ALA A 436 2.30 -5.83 -11.78
CA ALA A 436 1.37 -5.74 -12.90
C ALA A 436 -0.10 -5.61 -12.46
N ASN A 437 -0.42 -5.90 -11.19
CA ASN A 437 -1.78 -5.93 -10.68
C ASN A 437 -1.87 -5.33 -9.28
N ILE A 438 -2.73 -4.33 -9.12
CA ILE A 438 -2.93 -3.59 -7.86
C ILE A 438 -3.35 -4.48 -6.69
N ARG A 439 -3.99 -5.64 -6.97
CA ARG A 439 -4.40 -6.60 -5.94
C ARG A 439 -3.22 -7.17 -5.17
N GLU A 440 -2.02 -7.18 -5.75
CA GLU A 440 -0.80 -7.63 -5.05
C GLU A 440 -0.39 -6.69 -3.92
N ALA A 441 -0.76 -5.42 -4.02
CA ALA A 441 -0.54 -4.39 -3.01
C ALA A 441 -1.65 -4.33 -1.93
N VAL A 442 -2.58 -5.28 -1.90
CA VAL A 442 -3.69 -5.35 -0.94
C VAL A 442 -3.68 -6.67 -0.18
N LEU A 443 -3.89 -6.63 1.14
CA LEU A 443 -3.98 -7.84 1.95
C LEU A 443 -5.15 -8.74 1.50
N PHE A 444 -6.35 -8.18 1.43
CA PHE A 444 -7.58 -8.86 1.02
C PHE A 444 -8.34 -7.95 0.03
N PRO A 445 -8.08 -8.08 -1.27
CA PRO A 445 -8.64 -7.17 -2.27
C PRO A 445 -10.17 -7.28 -2.39
N ARG A 446 -10.80 -6.12 -2.59
CA ARG A 446 -12.22 -6.02 -2.93
C ARG A 446 -12.33 -5.46 -4.34
N ASP A 447 -12.98 -6.22 -5.19
CA ASP A 447 -13.30 -5.81 -6.56
C ASP A 447 -14.74 -6.25 -6.89
N ARG A 448 -15.18 -5.99 -8.13
CA ARG A 448 -16.55 -6.31 -8.57
C ARG A 448 -16.96 -7.77 -8.34
N THR A 449 -16.03 -8.70 -8.33
CA THR A 449 -16.27 -10.13 -8.25
C THR A 449 -15.82 -10.77 -6.95
N ARG A 450 -14.90 -10.13 -6.23
CA ARG A 450 -14.29 -10.65 -5.00
C ARG A 450 -14.77 -9.92 -3.76
N LEU A 451 -15.49 -10.65 -2.91
CA LEU A 451 -15.94 -10.19 -1.59
C LEU A 451 -15.36 -11.03 -0.43
N VAL A 452 -14.85 -12.21 -0.73
CA VAL A 452 -14.19 -13.14 0.20
C VAL A 452 -12.90 -13.69 -0.43
N PRO A 453 -11.93 -14.12 0.34
CA PRO A 453 -11.63 -13.86 1.73
C PRO A 453 -11.37 -12.42 1.99
#